data_c8083e1f181b9a97428de5422d2cb94e
#
_entry.id   c8083e1f181b9a97428de5422d2cb94e
#
_cell.length_a   1.000
_cell.length_b   1.000
_cell.length_c   1.000
_cell.angle_alpha   90.00
_cell.angle_beta   90.00
_cell.angle_gamma   90.00
#
_symmetry.space_group_name_H-M   'P 1'
#
loop_
_entity.id
_entity.type
_entity.pdbx_description
1 polymer ?
#
loop_
_entity_poly.entity_id
_entity_poly.type
_entity_poly.pdbx_seq_one_letter_code
_entity_poly.pdbx_strand_id
1 'polypeptide(L)'
;DNNNSAKFGFGGGDTLSYFMTEGGTDTEWNTTALFRDPSAWYHILLQADNTQGTFANRAKLYVNGVVMATSSSGSSTLNSATAIIGNGTTAVGDSFYGSAFQGNTVDGYLAEVVLVQGSILAPTAFGEFNADSGVWSAIDITDTVTGIADYSFYLDFEDSSNLGNNASDSGLADLTEANLAAIDQKTDTCTNNFATLNPLVPSQGGFTPG
;
A
#
# COMPACT_ATOMS: atom_id res chain seq x y z
N ASP A 1 0.24 -21.20 -3.31
CA ASP A 1 0.34 -21.80 -4.64
C ASP A 1 1.05 -20.82 -5.56
N ASN A 2 2.21 -21.24 -6.10
CA ASN A 2 3.08 -20.38 -6.93
C ASN A 2 2.44 -19.94 -8.25
N ASN A 3 1.29 -20.50 -8.59
CA ASN A 3 0.58 -20.20 -9.83
C ASN A 3 -0.43 -19.05 -9.70
N ASN A 4 -0.69 -18.58 -8.48
CA ASN A 4 -1.60 -17.47 -8.24
C ASN A 4 -1.02 -16.60 -7.12
N SER A 5 -0.62 -15.39 -7.47
CA SER A 5 -0.08 -14.41 -6.53
C SER A 5 -0.34 -13.00 -7.02
N ALA A 6 -0.34 -12.04 -6.12
CA ALA A 6 -0.37 -10.64 -6.48
C ALA A 6 0.53 -9.81 -5.55
N LYS A 7 1.10 -8.75 -6.09
CA LYS A 7 1.97 -7.81 -5.37
C LYS A 7 1.62 -6.39 -5.79
N PHE A 8 1.59 -5.50 -4.84
CA PHE A 8 1.37 -4.08 -5.08
C PHE A 8 2.37 -3.27 -4.25
N GLY A 9 3.07 -2.35 -4.87
CA GLY A 9 4.06 -1.51 -4.21
C GLY A 9 5.08 -0.92 -5.18
N PHE A 10 6.12 -0.31 -4.64
CA PHE A 10 7.22 0.22 -5.43
C PHE A 10 8.10 -0.93 -5.94
N GLY A 11 8.34 -0.93 -7.25
CA GLY A 11 9.15 -1.93 -7.93
C GLY A 11 10.55 -1.44 -8.26
N GLY A 12 11.36 -2.31 -8.86
CA GLY A 12 12.66 -1.93 -9.40
C GLY A 12 12.51 -0.86 -10.48
N GLY A 13 13.30 0.22 -10.39
CA GLY A 13 13.21 1.36 -11.32
C GLY A 13 12.31 2.49 -10.85
N ASP A 14 12.00 2.54 -9.55
CA ASP A 14 11.27 3.63 -8.88
C ASP A 14 9.82 3.80 -9.37
N THR A 15 9.22 2.78 -9.97
CA THR A 15 7.80 2.78 -10.41
C THR A 15 6.90 2.22 -9.33
N LEU A 16 5.65 2.67 -9.29
CA LEU A 16 4.59 1.96 -8.56
C LEU A 16 4.04 0.87 -9.49
N SER A 17 3.99 -0.36 -8.98
CA SER A 17 3.67 -1.55 -9.77
C SER A 17 2.57 -2.38 -9.12
N TYR A 18 1.69 -2.91 -9.95
CA TYR A 18 0.83 -4.03 -9.61
C TYR A 18 1.21 -5.22 -10.48
N PHE A 19 1.62 -6.30 -9.85
CA PHE A 19 1.99 -7.55 -10.50
C PHE A 19 1.06 -8.65 -10.04
N MET A 20 0.64 -9.49 -10.95
CA MET A 20 -0.23 -10.64 -10.69
C MET A 20 0.23 -11.83 -11.52
N THR A 21 0.27 -13.01 -10.90
CA THR A 21 0.38 -14.29 -11.61
C THR A 21 -0.97 -15.00 -11.49
N GLU A 22 -1.52 -15.44 -12.60
CA GLU A 22 -2.76 -16.22 -12.69
C GLU A 22 -2.54 -17.45 -13.55
N GLY A 23 -2.72 -18.64 -12.96
CA GLY A 23 -2.49 -19.91 -13.67
C GLY A 23 -1.08 -20.05 -14.26
N GLY A 24 -0.07 -19.42 -13.64
CA GLY A 24 1.30 -19.37 -14.13
C GLY A 24 1.55 -18.31 -15.22
N THR A 25 0.58 -17.46 -15.52
CA THR A 25 0.74 -16.34 -16.47
C THR A 25 0.94 -15.04 -15.70
N ASP A 26 2.03 -14.36 -15.98
CA ASP A 26 2.39 -13.10 -15.36
C ASP A 26 1.73 -11.92 -16.07
N THR A 27 1.27 -10.98 -15.26
CA THR A 27 0.59 -9.78 -15.69
C THR A 27 1.05 -8.60 -14.85
N GLU A 28 1.29 -7.46 -15.46
CA GLU A 28 1.86 -6.32 -14.77
C GLU A 28 1.28 -4.99 -15.27
N TRP A 29 1.10 -4.06 -14.34
CA TRP A 29 0.82 -2.65 -14.59
C TRP A 29 1.86 -1.82 -13.84
N ASN A 30 2.61 -1.01 -14.59
CA ASN A 30 3.64 -0.13 -14.05
C ASN A 30 3.30 1.32 -14.35
N THR A 31 3.46 2.20 -13.38
CA THR A 31 3.36 3.63 -13.66
C THR A 31 4.47 4.08 -14.62
N THR A 32 4.18 5.06 -15.46
CA THR A 32 5.20 5.74 -16.25
C THR A 32 5.93 6.82 -15.46
N ALA A 33 5.33 7.29 -14.37
CA ALA A 33 5.96 8.20 -13.42
C ALA A 33 6.92 7.43 -12.50
N LEU A 34 7.99 8.13 -12.06
CA LEU A 34 9.01 7.62 -11.15
C LEU A 34 8.92 8.32 -9.81
N PHE A 35 9.03 7.56 -8.73
CA PHE A 35 8.91 8.02 -7.35
C PHE A 35 10.27 7.90 -6.65
N ARG A 36 11.04 9.00 -6.64
CA ARG A 36 12.44 9.02 -6.21
C ARG A 36 12.70 9.84 -4.96
N ASP A 37 11.68 10.39 -4.36
CA ASP A 37 11.81 11.15 -3.12
C ASP A 37 11.49 10.24 -1.91
N PRO A 38 12.51 9.69 -1.22
CA PRO A 38 12.28 8.82 -0.08
C PRO A 38 11.85 9.58 1.18
N SER A 39 11.86 10.92 1.15
CA SER A 39 11.39 11.75 2.25
C SER A 39 9.93 12.13 2.14
N ALA A 40 9.29 11.88 0.99
CA ALA A 40 7.90 12.22 0.77
C ALA A 40 6.96 11.09 1.22
N TRP A 41 5.84 11.47 1.82
CA TRP A 41 4.70 10.58 1.99
C TRP A 41 3.90 10.50 0.69
N TYR A 42 3.58 9.29 0.27
CA TYR A 42 2.73 9.01 -0.88
C TYR A 42 1.48 8.26 -0.43
N HIS A 43 0.30 8.80 -0.71
CA HIS A 43 -0.92 8.01 -0.65
C HIS A 43 -1.01 7.19 -1.94
N ILE A 44 -0.95 5.87 -1.84
CA ILE A 44 -1.03 4.96 -2.99
C ILE A 44 -2.33 4.15 -2.91
N LEU A 45 -3.03 4.02 -4.04
CA LEU A 45 -4.24 3.21 -4.13
C LEU A 45 -4.20 2.35 -5.40
N LEU A 46 -4.51 1.07 -5.23
CA LEU A 46 -4.80 0.15 -6.33
C LEU A 46 -6.30 -0.13 -6.38
N GLN A 47 -6.90 0.06 -7.54
CA GLN A 47 -8.19 -0.53 -7.89
C GLN A 47 -7.95 -1.68 -8.86
N ALA A 48 -8.31 -2.91 -8.49
CA ALA A 48 -8.20 -4.09 -9.35
C ALA A 48 -9.61 -4.61 -9.67
N ASP A 49 -9.98 -4.55 -10.96
CA ASP A 49 -11.31 -4.92 -11.44
C ASP A 49 -11.21 -5.78 -12.72
N ASN A 50 -11.22 -7.09 -12.54
CA ASN A 50 -11.14 -8.04 -13.64
C ASN A 50 -12.43 -8.17 -14.46
N THR A 51 -13.49 -7.43 -14.14
CA THR A 51 -14.72 -7.38 -14.96
C THR A 51 -14.57 -6.45 -16.16
N GLN A 52 -13.51 -5.63 -16.21
CA GLN A 52 -13.27 -4.69 -17.29
C GLN A 52 -12.91 -5.43 -18.60
N GLY A 53 -13.66 -5.16 -19.66
CA GLY A 53 -13.43 -5.77 -20.98
C GLY A 53 -12.07 -5.42 -21.58
N THR A 54 -11.61 -4.18 -21.38
CA THR A 54 -10.28 -3.73 -21.81
C THR A 54 -9.24 -4.07 -20.76
N PHE A 55 -8.26 -4.88 -21.13
CA PHE A 55 -7.21 -5.38 -20.23
C PHE A 55 -6.50 -4.26 -19.45
N ALA A 56 -6.05 -3.19 -20.10
CA ALA A 56 -5.36 -2.09 -19.46
C ALA A 56 -6.20 -1.38 -18.37
N ASN A 57 -7.52 -1.50 -18.41
CA ASN A 57 -8.43 -0.88 -17.43
C ASN A 57 -8.70 -1.76 -16.22
N ARG A 58 -8.18 -2.99 -16.17
CA ARG A 58 -8.39 -3.93 -15.05
C ARG A 58 -7.63 -3.57 -13.80
N ALA A 59 -6.60 -2.73 -13.92
CA ALA A 59 -5.97 -2.12 -12.77
C ALA A 59 -5.80 -0.62 -12.99
N LYS A 60 -6.06 0.16 -11.95
CA LYS A 60 -5.79 1.60 -11.91
C LYS A 60 -4.95 1.89 -10.69
N LEU A 61 -3.85 2.57 -10.90
CA LEU A 61 -2.93 3.00 -9.86
C LEU A 61 -3.13 4.50 -9.62
N TYR A 62 -3.29 4.88 -8.38
CA TYR A 62 -3.42 6.28 -7.98
C TYR A 62 -2.30 6.66 -7.03
N VAL A 63 -1.82 7.87 -7.15
CA VAL A 63 -0.90 8.49 -6.20
C VAL A 63 -1.46 9.85 -5.82
N ASN A 64 -1.59 10.11 -4.53
CA ASN A 64 -2.14 11.35 -3.98
C ASN A 64 -3.46 11.76 -4.66
N GLY A 65 -4.39 10.82 -4.76
CA GLY A 65 -5.71 11.02 -5.35
C GLY A 65 -5.76 11.09 -6.88
N VAL A 66 -4.61 11.11 -7.57
CA VAL A 66 -4.52 11.25 -9.03
C VAL A 66 -4.24 9.90 -9.69
N VAL A 67 -5.02 9.55 -10.71
CA VAL A 67 -4.77 8.34 -11.51
C VAL A 67 -3.48 8.48 -12.31
N MET A 68 -2.63 7.45 -12.21
CA MET A 68 -1.35 7.42 -12.92
C MET A 68 -1.51 6.81 -14.32
N ALA A 69 -0.78 7.37 -15.29
CA ALA A 69 -0.59 6.69 -16.56
C ALA A 69 0.24 5.42 -16.34
N THR A 70 -0.21 4.31 -16.90
CA THR A 70 0.42 3.00 -16.75
C THR A 70 0.76 2.37 -18.09
N SER A 71 1.85 1.63 -18.13
CA SER A 71 2.08 0.58 -19.13
C SER A 71 1.57 -0.74 -18.54
N SER A 72 1.02 -1.62 -19.39
CA SER A 72 0.59 -2.94 -18.97
C SER A 72 1.13 -4.02 -19.88
N SER A 73 1.45 -5.18 -19.34
CA SER A 73 1.93 -6.34 -20.07
C SER A 73 1.31 -7.63 -19.53
N GLY A 74 1.30 -8.67 -20.38
CA GLY A 74 0.70 -9.95 -20.04
C GLY A 74 -0.79 -10.05 -20.37
N SER A 75 -1.48 -10.97 -19.74
CA SER A 75 -2.92 -11.18 -19.91
C SER A 75 -3.51 -11.81 -18.65
N SER A 76 -4.67 -11.35 -18.23
CA SER A 76 -5.47 -11.99 -17.18
C SER A 76 -6.80 -12.44 -17.74
N THR A 77 -7.40 -13.46 -17.13
CA THR A 77 -8.70 -13.97 -17.54
C THR A 77 -9.79 -12.99 -17.12
N LEU A 78 -10.71 -12.64 -18.05
CA LEU A 78 -11.87 -11.81 -17.73
C LEU A 78 -12.74 -12.50 -16.68
N ASN A 79 -13.18 -11.75 -15.67
CA ASN A 79 -13.98 -12.24 -14.54
C ASN A 79 -13.29 -13.31 -13.67
N SER A 80 -11.96 -13.46 -13.77
CA SER A 80 -11.23 -14.29 -12.80
C SER A 80 -11.21 -13.62 -11.41
N ALA A 81 -11.13 -14.43 -10.38
CA ALA A 81 -10.81 -13.90 -9.06
C ALA A 81 -9.40 -13.30 -9.06
N THR A 82 -9.25 -12.09 -8.54
CA THR A 82 -7.92 -11.51 -8.35
C THR A 82 -7.17 -12.30 -7.26
N ALA A 83 -5.90 -12.59 -7.50
CA ALA A 83 -5.09 -13.39 -6.59
C ALA A 83 -4.74 -12.67 -5.27
N ILE A 84 -5.08 -11.38 -5.12
CA ILE A 84 -4.78 -10.60 -3.91
C ILE A 84 -5.48 -11.19 -2.69
N ILE A 85 -6.67 -11.75 -2.89
CA ILE A 85 -7.54 -12.22 -1.81
C ILE A 85 -8.13 -13.55 -2.23
N GLY A 86 -7.59 -14.59 -1.68
CA GLY A 86 -8.04 -15.96 -1.90
C GLY A 86 -7.56 -16.81 -0.73
N ASN A 87 -7.50 -18.11 -0.88
CA ASN A 87 -6.97 -19.03 0.13
C ASN A 87 -5.44 -18.90 0.34
N GLY A 88 -4.85 -17.73 0.05
CA GLY A 88 -3.44 -17.45 0.15
C GLY A 88 -3.06 -16.66 1.41
N THR A 89 -1.77 -16.59 1.69
CA THR A 89 -1.21 -15.72 2.72
C THR A 89 -1.11 -14.30 2.18
N THR A 90 -1.64 -13.33 2.92
CA THR A 90 -1.44 -11.91 2.66
C THR A 90 -0.31 -11.41 3.58
N ALA A 91 0.60 -10.64 3.02
CA ALA A 91 1.69 -10.00 3.75
C ALA A 91 1.73 -8.51 3.45
N VAL A 92 2.06 -7.71 4.46
CA VAL A 92 2.30 -6.27 4.37
C VAL A 92 3.76 -6.02 4.74
N GLY A 93 4.44 -5.20 3.95
CA GLY A 93 5.84 -4.83 4.19
C GLY A 93 6.89 -5.77 3.60
N ASP A 94 6.53 -6.96 3.15
CA ASP A 94 7.42 -7.89 2.42
C ASP A 94 6.62 -8.68 1.39
N SER A 95 7.28 -9.24 0.40
CA SER A 95 6.65 -10.20 -0.51
C SER A 95 6.69 -11.61 0.09
N PHE A 96 5.54 -12.31 0.02
CA PHE A 96 5.41 -13.69 0.47
C PHE A 96 5.24 -14.61 -0.75
N TYR A 97 6.11 -15.59 -0.89
CA TYR A 97 6.10 -16.51 -2.02
C TYR A 97 6.63 -17.89 -1.63
N GLY A 98 6.01 -18.96 -2.11
CA GLY A 98 6.47 -20.32 -1.83
C GLY A 98 6.45 -20.71 -0.35
N SER A 99 5.56 -20.13 0.45
CA SER A 99 5.44 -20.34 1.92
C SER A 99 6.55 -19.65 2.74
N ALA A 100 7.21 -18.62 2.19
CA ALA A 100 8.24 -17.85 2.90
C ALA A 100 8.25 -16.37 2.51
N PHE A 101 8.67 -15.54 3.45
CA PHE A 101 9.04 -14.15 3.17
C PHE A 101 10.29 -14.11 2.30
N GLN A 102 10.34 -13.19 1.35
CA GLN A 102 11.39 -13.12 0.34
C GLN A 102 12.54 -12.16 0.69
N GLY A 103 12.42 -11.43 1.80
CA GLY A 103 13.38 -10.42 2.19
C GLY A 103 13.37 -9.16 1.30
N ASN A 104 12.29 -8.95 0.56
CA ASN A 104 12.07 -7.71 -0.20
C ASN A 104 11.28 -6.73 0.69
N THR A 105 11.82 -6.45 1.86
CA THR A 105 11.17 -5.63 2.88
C THR A 105 11.05 -4.18 2.45
N VAL A 106 9.97 -3.54 2.88
CA VAL A 106 9.85 -2.08 2.79
C VAL A 106 10.89 -1.44 3.71
N ASP A 107 11.72 -0.56 3.16
CA ASP A 107 12.63 0.30 3.91
C ASP A 107 12.02 1.71 3.98
N GLY A 108 11.18 1.96 4.97
CA GLY A 108 10.42 3.19 5.09
C GLY A 108 9.32 3.08 6.14
N TYR A 109 8.39 4.03 6.08
CA TYR A 109 7.25 4.09 7.00
C TYR A 109 5.96 3.73 6.26
N LEU A 110 5.07 3.03 6.97
CA LEU A 110 3.71 2.74 6.52
C LEU A 110 2.72 3.37 7.50
N ALA A 111 1.66 3.93 6.98
CA ALA A 111 0.53 4.41 7.75
C ALA A 111 -0.76 3.99 7.04
N GLU A 112 -1.77 3.56 7.81
CA GLU A 112 -3.12 3.32 7.32
C GLU A 112 -3.19 2.37 6.11
N VAL A 113 -2.85 1.11 6.33
CA VAL A 113 -2.91 0.09 5.26
C VAL A 113 -4.30 -0.54 5.23
N VAL A 114 -5.00 -0.35 4.11
CA VAL A 114 -6.37 -0.85 3.93
C VAL A 114 -6.43 -1.81 2.75
N LEU A 115 -7.10 -2.93 2.94
CA LEU A 115 -7.51 -3.84 1.88
C LEU A 115 -9.03 -3.98 1.90
N VAL A 116 -9.71 -3.65 0.79
CA VAL A 116 -11.15 -3.82 0.64
C VAL A 116 -11.45 -4.82 -0.46
N GLN A 117 -12.18 -5.87 -0.12
CA GLN A 117 -12.65 -6.87 -1.07
C GLN A 117 -14.11 -6.60 -1.48
N GLY A 118 -14.42 -6.95 -2.72
CA GLY A 118 -15.80 -6.94 -3.23
C GLY A 118 -16.34 -5.57 -3.61
N SER A 119 -15.58 -4.50 -3.37
CA SER A 119 -15.97 -3.13 -3.70
C SER A 119 -14.82 -2.34 -4.30
N ILE A 120 -15.11 -1.49 -5.26
CA ILE A 120 -14.15 -0.54 -5.82
C ILE A 120 -14.44 0.83 -5.22
N LEU A 121 -13.59 1.26 -4.29
CA LEU A 121 -13.69 2.56 -3.64
C LEU A 121 -12.88 3.62 -4.41
N ALA A 122 -13.44 4.83 -4.51
CA ALA A 122 -12.74 5.95 -5.11
C ALA A 122 -11.62 6.46 -4.19
N PRO A 123 -10.57 7.14 -4.71
CA PRO A 123 -9.54 7.75 -3.86
C PRO A 123 -10.11 8.66 -2.78
N THR A 124 -11.20 9.35 -3.06
CA THR A 124 -11.88 10.27 -2.13
C THR A 124 -12.53 9.58 -0.92
N ALA A 125 -12.57 8.24 -0.89
CA ALA A 125 -12.92 7.49 0.32
C ALA A 125 -11.78 7.46 1.36
N PHE A 126 -10.56 7.84 0.97
CA PHE A 126 -9.35 7.75 1.78
C PHE A 126 -8.62 9.09 1.95
N GLY A 127 -9.00 10.10 1.19
CA GLY A 127 -8.36 11.40 1.25
C GLY A 127 -9.11 12.44 0.43
N GLU A 128 -8.67 13.67 0.54
CA GLU A 128 -9.22 14.81 -0.19
C GLU A 128 -8.14 15.82 -0.58
N PHE A 129 -8.42 16.64 -1.59
CA PHE A 129 -7.59 17.80 -1.86
C PHE A 129 -7.98 18.93 -0.92
N ASN A 130 -7.02 19.40 -0.13
CA ASN A 130 -7.22 20.57 0.71
C ASN A 130 -7.59 21.77 -0.17
N ALA A 131 -8.71 22.42 0.16
CA ALA A 131 -9.28 23.48 -0.67
C ALA A 131 -8.38 24.72 -0.79
N ASP A 132 -7.55 24.98 0.23
CA ASP A 132 -6.70 26.17 0.29
C ASP A 132 -5.34 25.93 -0.36
N SER A 133 -4.74 24.76 -0.15
CA SER A 133 -3.39 24.44 -0.62
C SER A 133 -3.36 23.61 -1.92
N GLY A 134 -4.46 22.93 -2.25
CA GLY A 134 -4.52 21.97 -3.36
C GLY A 134 -3.71 20.69 -3.10
N VAL A 135 -3.20 20.48 -1.89
CA VAL A 135 -2.43 19.30 -1.51
C VAL A 135 -3.38 18.17 -1.11
N TRP A 136 -3.08 16.95 -1.55
CA TRP A 136 -3.80 15.76 -1.12
C TRP A 136 -3.51 15.47 0.36
N SER A 137 -4.55 15.24 1.13
CA SER A 137 -4.48 14.93 2.56
C SER A 137 -5.33 13.71 2.89
N ALA A 138 -4.86 12.88 3.81
CA ALA A 138 -5.65 11.80 4.36
C ALA A 138 -6.85 12.35 5.14
N ILE A 139 -7.95 11.60 5.16
CA ILE A 139 -9.15 11.87 5.97
C ILE A 139 -9.34 10.74 6.96
N ASP A 140 -10.20 10.95 7.96
CA ASP A 140 -10.67 9.87 8.82
C ASP A 140 -11.46 8.84 7.99
N ILE A 141 -11.03 7.59 8.03
CA ILE A 141 -11.61 6.50 7.24
C ILE A 141 -12.42 5.50 8.09
N THR A 142 -12.64 5.78 9.37
CA THR A 142 -13.36 4.90 10.29
C THR A 142 -14.70 4.44 9.70
N ASP A 143 -15.50 5.37 9.17
CA ASP A 143 -16.77 5.05 8.52
C ASP A 143 -16.59 4.27 7.21
N THR A 144 -15.46 4.48 6.51
CA THR A 144 -15.17 3.78 5.25
C THR A 144 -14.83 2.31 5.49
N VAL A 145 -14.16 2.00 6.60
CA VAL A 145 -13.72 0.64 6.94
C VAL A 145 -14.72 -0.11 7.82
N THR A 146 -15.80 0.56 8.27
CA THR A 146 -16.93 -0.08 8.95
C THR A 146 -17.83 -0.77 7.93
N GLY A 147 -18.24 -2.01 8.20
CA GLY A 147 -19.11 -2.79 7.32
C GLY A 147 -18.48 -3.25 6.01
N ILE A 148 -17.15 -3.25 5.92
CA ILE A 148 -16.44 -3.84 4.77
C ILE A 148 -16.56 -5.37 4.77
N ALA A 149 -16.54 -5.96 3.55
CA ALA A 149 -16.73 -7.39 3.37
C ALA A 149 -15.65 -8.24 4.04
N ASP A 150 -15.97 -9.52 4.28
CA ASP A 150 -15.05 -10.54 4.72
C ASP A 150 -13.73 -10.51 3.90
N TYR A 151 -12.61 -10.88 4.53
CA TYR A 151 -11.26 -10.81 3.96
C TYR A 151 -10.72 -9.40 3.70
N SER A 152 -11.42 -8.36 4.12
CA SER A 152 -10.91 -6.99 4.18
C SER A 152 -10.17 -6.75 5.49
N PHE A 153 -9.22 -5.82 5.52
CA PHE A 153 -8.57 -5.41 6.77
C PHE A 153 -8.18 -3.93 6.74
N TYR A 154 -7.98 -3.39 7.94
CA TYR A 154 -7.45 -2.05 8.17
C TYR A 154 -6.39 -2.11 9.27
N LEU A 155 -5.17 -1.74 8.95
CA LEU A 155 -4.07 -1.59 9.91
C LEU A 155 -3.84 -0.10 10.15
N ASP A 156 -4.25 0.38 11.31
CA ASP A 156 -4.03 1.77 11.75
C ASP A 156 -2.68 1.96 12.47
N PHE A 157 -2.07 0.85 12.91
CA PHE A 157 -0.83 0.80 13.68
C PHE A 157 -0.88 1.58 15.00
N GLU A 158 -2.06 1.81 15.58
CA GLU A 158 -2.21 2.57 16.83
C GLU A 158 -1.84 1.74 18.07
N ASP A 159 -2.08 0.43 18.07
CA ASP A 159 -1.75 -0.45 19.17
C ASP A 159 -0.29 -0.90 19.12
N SER A 160 0.58 -0.26 19.90
CA SER A 160 2.00 -0.63 19.99
C SER A 160 2.28 -2.03 20.55
N SER A 161 1.29 -2.68 21.14
CA SER A 161 1.40 -4.06 21.64
C SER A 161 0.95 -5.09 20.60
N ASN A 162 0.30 -4.65 19.52
CA ASN A 162 -0.19 -5.47 18.41
C ASN A 162 -0.27 -4.63 17.13
N LEU A 163 0.87 -4.41 16.47
CA LEU A 163 0.92 -3.62 15.22
C LEU A 163 0.20 -4.30 14.06
N GLY A 164 -0.09 -5.61 14.17
CA GLY A 164 -0.90 -6.37 13.24
C GLY A 164 -2.40 -6.31 13.49
N ASN A 165 -2.85 -5.50 14.46
CA ASN A 165 -4.27 -5.35 14.80
C ASN A 165 -5.10 -4.96 13.59
N ASN A 166 -6.14 -5.73 13.33
CA ASN A 166 -7.15 -5.39 12.32
C ASN A 166 -8.24 -4.52 12.93
N ALA A 167 -8.13 -3.22 12.75
CA ALA A 167 -9.07 -2.24 13.29
C ALA A 167 -10.41 -2.18 12.51
N SER A 168 -10.59 -3.01 11.46
CA SER A 168 -11.87 -3.11 10.76
C SER A 168 -12.85 -4.05 11.48
N ASP A 169 -14.12 -3.98 11.11
CA ASP A 169 -15.18 -4.87 11.60
C ASP A 169 -15.47 -6.07 10.66
N SER A 170 -14.56 -6.38 9.74
CA SER A 170 -14.72 -7.44 8.73
C SER A 170 -14.76 -8.86 9.30
N GLY A 171 -14.40 -9.05 10.58
CA GLY A 171 -14.27 -10.37 11.20
C GLY A 171 -13.00 -11.14 10.81
N LEU A 172 -12.12 -10.57 10.00
CA LEU A 172 -10.80 -11.13 9.74
C LEU A 172 -9.93 -10.99 11.00
N ALA A 173 -9.20 -12.05 11.35
CA ALA A 173 -8.26 -12.00 12.47
C ALA A 173 -7.09 -11.04 12.19
N ASP A 174 -6.43 -10.60 13.27
CA ASP A 174 -5.24 -9.79 13.20
C ASP A 174 -4.14 -10.43 12.33
N LEU A 175 -3.34 -9.62 11.70
CA LEU A 175 -2.17 -10.08 10.97
C LEU A 175 -1.07 -10.47 11.97
N THR A 176 -0.41 -11.60 11.72
CA THR A 176 0.71 -12.02 12.57
C THR A 176 1.94 -11.16 12.29
N GLU A 177 2.47 -10.55 13.32
CA GLU A 177 3.69 -9.76 13.24
C GLU A 177 4.92 -10.63 12.99
N ALA A 178 5.81 -10.16 12.15
CA ALA A 178 7.10 -10.78 11.90
C ALA A 178 8.20 -9.72 11.96
N ASN A 179 9.09 -9.83 12.96
CA ASN A 179 10.19 -8.90 13.20
C ASN A 179 9.75 -7.45 13.48
N LEU A 180 8.52 -7.23 13.93
CA LEU A 180 8.01 -5.95 14.39
C LEU A 180 7.97 -5.93 15.92
N ALA A 181 8.20 -4.77 16.50
CA ALA A 181 8.15 -4.53 17.93
C ALA A 181 7.60 -3.13 18.21
N ALA A 182 7.13 -2.87 19.43
CA ALA A 182 6.58 -1.57 19.84
C ALA A 182 7.48 -0.35 19.52
N ILE A 183 8.80 -0.55 19.44
CA ILE A 183 9.75 0.53 19.10
C ILE A 183 9.68 0.93 17.61
N ASP A 184 9.10 0.09 16.77
CA ASP A 184 8.96 0.38 15.34
C ASP A 184 7.78 1.33 15.07
N GLN A 185 6.84 1.44 16.03
CA GLN A 185 5.80 2.47 15.97
C GLN A 185 6.43 3.86 16.11
N LYS A 186 6.06 4.76 15.21
CA LYS A 186 6.52 6.16 15.20
C LYS A 186 5.34 7.11 15.19
N THR A 187 5.57 8.32 15.70
CA THR A 187 4.57 9.41 15.70
C THR A 187 4.59 10.21 14.40
N ASP A 188 5.55 9.96 13.53
CA ASP A 188 5.67 10.61 12.23
C ASP A 188 4.72 9.95 11.22
N THR A 189 3.72 10.69 10.76
CA THR A 189 2.68 10.24 9.84
C THR A 189 2.49 11.25 8.72
N CYS A 190 1.73 10.89 7.69
CA CYS A 190 1.42 11.79 6.58
C CYS A 190 0.70 13.09 7.01
N THR A 191 -0.03 13.05 8.14
CA THR A 191 -0.73 14.21 8.72
C THR A 191 0.09 14.93 9.80
N ASN A 192 1.13 14.30 10.31
CA ASN A 192 1.92 14.76 11.44
C ASN A 192 3.42 14.54 11.17
N ASN A 193 3.89 15.09 10.07
CA ASN A 193 5.29 14.95 9.61
C ASN A 193 6.15 16.01 10.29
N PHE A 194 6.97 15.58 11.23
CA PHE A 194 7.88 16.46 11.96
C PHE A 194 9.19 16.63 11.19
N ALA A 195 9.69 17.86 11.12
CA ALA A 195 11.03 18.13 10.63
C ALA A 195 12.06 17.50 11.60
N THR A 196 12.66 16.40 11.23
CA THR A 196 13.74 15.78 11.98
C THR A 196 15.10 16.24 11.47
N LEU A 197 16.03 16.55 12.37
CA LEU A 197 17.43 16.72 12.00
C LEU A 197 17.95 15.38 11.51
N ASN A 198 18.34 15.33 10.22
CA ASN A 198 18.92 14.12 9.65
C ASN A 198 20.24 13.78 10.38
N PRO A 199 20.31 12.69 11.16
CA PRO A 199 21.52 12.32 11.91
C PRO A 199 22.66 11.88 10.99
N LEU A 200 22.39 11.69 9.70
CA LEU A 200 23.38 11.34 8.68
C LEU A 200 24.04 12.56 8.03
N VAL A 201 23.62 13.80 8.35
CA VAL A 201 24.38 14.97 7.96
C VAL A 201 25.67 14.96 8.80
N PRO A 202 26.84 14.64 8.21
CA PRO A 202 28.09 14.72 8.96
C PRO A 202 28.21 16.14 9.51
N SER A 203 28.50 16.27 10.80
CA SER A 203 28.72 17.54 11.46
C SER A 203 29.83 18.29 10.73
N GLN A 204 29.44 19.09 9.75
CA GLN A 204 30.32 20.11 9.18
C GLN A 204 30.48 21.15 10.27
N GLY A 205 31.59 20.98 11.00
CA GLY A 205 32.22 21.93 11.93
C GLY A 205 31.37 23.10 12.44
N GLY A 206 30.96 23.03 13.72
CA GLY A 206 30.85 24.22 14.53
C GLY A 206 29.56 25.04 14.37
N PHE A 207 28.43 24.51 14.82
CA PHE A 207 27.41 25.37 15.39
C PHE A 207 27.75 25.55 16.86
N THR A 208 28.43 26.64 17.21
CA THR A 208 28.48 27.15 18.57
C THR A 208 27.27 28.04 18.78
N PRO A 209 26.31 27.66 19.67
CA PRO A 209 25.26 28.59 20.05
C PRO A 209 25.89 29.77 20.79
N GLY A 210 25.69 30.97 20.27
CA GLY A 210 26.01 32.22 20.96
C GLY A 210 24.96 32.54 22.02
#